data_7b84e30ef8d72bffd820cd2923c92259
#
_entry.id   7b84e30ef8d72bffd820cd2923c92259
#
_cell.length_a   1.000
_cell.length_b   1.000
_cell.length_c   1.000
_cell.angle_alpha   90.00
_cell.angle_beta   90.00
_cell.angle_gamma   90.00
#
_symmetry.space_group_name_H-M   'P 1'
#
loop_
_entity.id
_entity.type
_entity.pdbx_description
1 polymer ?
#
loop_
_entity_poly.entity_id
_entity_poly.type
_entity_poly.pdbx_seq_one_letter_code
_entity_poly.pdbx_strand_id
1 'polypeptide(L)'
;MNEKTINEQYAYIRTLLEEKRLKEALMQLESLLWQCPDWDLRTRLEQLQTSYKYMLEYMKQGANDPERWNLYQKLVADTWSIADQSRLLMLDNASSKY
;
A
#
# COMPACT_ATOMS: atom_id res chain seq x y z
N MET A 1 14.50 -0.22 12.46
CA MET A 1 14.74 -0.49 11.02
C MET A 1 15.62 0.61 10.45
N ASN A 2 16.65 0.26 9.72
CA ASN A 2 17.56 1.26 9.18
C ASN A 2 17.08 1.76 7.81
N GLU A 3 17.71 2.84 7.37
CA GLU A 3 17.35 3.53 6.13
C GLU A 3 17.43 2.61 4.91
N LYS A 4 18.47 1.77 4.85
CA LYS A 4 18.64 0.83 3.74
C LYS A 4 17.45 -0.15 3.65
N THR A 5 17.06 -0.72 4.79
CA THR A 5 15.96 -1.68 4.85
C THR A 5 14.64 -1.03 4.46
N ILE A 6 14.41 0.20 4.91
CA ILE A 6 13.20 0.95 4.55
C ILE A 6 13.13 1.14 3.03
N ASN A 7 14.22 1.57 2.43
CA ASN A 7 14.27 1.80 0.99
C ASN A 7 14.12 0.50 0.19
N GLU A 8 14.69 -0.60 0.68
CA GLU A 8 14.54 -1.90 0.02
C GLU A 8 13.09 -2.39 0.06
N GLN A 9 12.42 -2.26 1.19
CA GLN A 9 11.02 -2.66 1.30
C GLN A 9 10.11 -1.78 0.45
N TYR A 10 10.38 -0.48 0.41
CA TYR A 10 9.65 0.43 -0.45
C TYR A 10 9.84 0.04 -1.93
N ALA A 11 11.05 -0.24 -2.34
CA ALA A 11 11.35 -0.62 -3.72
C ALA A 11 10.65 -1.93 -4.10
N TYR A 12 10.54 -2.86 -3.17
CA TYR A 12 9.82 -4.11 -3.38
C TYR A 12 8.33 -3.86 -3.61
N ILE A 13 7.71 -3.03 -2.77
CA ILE A 13 6.30 -2.67 -2.92
C ILE A 13 6.07 -2.00 -4.27
N ARG A 14 6.95 -1.10 -4.64
CA ARG A 14 6.89 -0.40 -5.92
C ARG A 14 6.92 -1.40 -7.10
N THR A 15 7.84 -2.37 -7.05
CA THR A 15 7.95 -3.39 -8.08
C THR A 15 6.67 -4.21 -8.19
N LEU A 16 6.08 -4.60 -7.05
CA LEU A 16 4.82 -5.34 -7.05
C LEU A 16 3.69 -4.55 -7.69
N LEU A 17 3.62 -3.25 -7.41
CA LEU A 17 2.59 -2.39 -8.01
C LEU A 17 2.80 -2.24 -9.52
N GLU A 18 4.05 -2.11 -9.96
CA GLU A 18 4.38 -2.03 -11.39
C GLU A 18 4.04 -3.32 -12.12
N GLU A 19 4.16 -4.47 -11.44
CA GLU A 19 3.83 -5.77 -11.99
C GLU A 19 2.34 -6.12 -11.85
N LYS A 20 1.52 -5.18 -11.38
CA LYS A 20 0.08 -5.36 -11.19
C LYS A 20 -0.26 -6.43 -10.16
N ARG A 21 0.61 -6.61 -9.16
CA ARG A 21 0.44 -7.56 -8.06
C ARG A 21 -0.06 -6.84 -6.82
N LEU A 22 -1.25 -6.26 -6.93
CA LEU A 22 -1.81 -5.38 -5.90
C LEU A 22 -2.00 -6.10 -4.56
N LYS A 23 -2.48 -7.33 -4.57
CA LYS A 23 -2.68 -8.09 -3.33
C LYS A 23 -1.38 -8.23 -2.55
N GLU A 24 -0.30 -8.60 -3.25
CA GLU A 24 1.00 -8.79 -2.61
C GLU A 24 1.59 -7.46 -2.15
N ALA A 25 1.38 -6.40 -2.93
CA ALA A 25 1.81 -5.06 -2.55
C ALA A 25 1.13 -4.62 -1.24
N LEU A 26 -0.17 -4.86 -1.11
CA LEU A 26 -0.91 -4.53 0.11
C LEU A 26 -0.41 -5.34 1.30
N MET A 27 -0.07 -6.61 1.10
CA MET A 27 0.47 -7.45 2.17
C MET A 27 1.84 -6.96 2.64
N GLN A 28 2.70 -6.57 1.70
CA GLN A 28 4.02 -6.03 2.05
C GLN A 28 3.92 -4.67 2.74
N LEU A 29 2.98 -3.85 2.29
CA LEU A 29 2.73 -2.55 2.94
C LEU A 29 2.23 -2.74 4.36
N GLU A 30 1.37 -3.72 4.59
CA GLU A 30 0.90 -4.06 5.93
C GLU A 30 2.07 -4.45 6.83
N SER A 31 2.98 -5.30 6.34
CA SER A 31 4.18 -5.69 7.09
C SER A 31 5.05 -4.49 7.43
N LEU A 32 5.21 -3.57 6.49
CA LEU A 32 5.97 -2.35 6.72
C LEU A 32 5.32 -1.48 7.79
N LEU A 33 4.01 -1.30 7.73
CA LEU A 33 3.28 -0.46 8.67
C LEU A 33 3.19 -1.05 10.08
N TRP A 34 3.36 -2.36 10.24
CA TRP A 34 3.48 -2.95 11.56
C TRP A 34 4.65 -2.39 12.35
N GLN A 35 5.68 -1.92 11.65
CA GLN A 35 6.87 -1.34 12.25
C GLN A 35 6.82 0.18 12.31
N CYS A 36 5.77 0.76 11.78
CA CYS A 36 5.56 2.21 11.76
C CYS A 36 4.52 2.58 12.81
N PRO A 37 4.85 3.47 13.75
CA PRO A 37 3.92 3.84 14.83
C PRO A 37 2.84 4.84 14.41
N ASP A 38 2.52 4.92 13.13
CA ASP A 38 1.52 5.86 12.65
C ASP A 38 0.16 5.19 12.53
N TRP A 39 -0.75 5.59 13.41
CA TRP A 39 -2.08 5.03 13.49
C TRP A 39 -2.95 5.43 12.29
N ASP A 40 -2.76 6.64 11.79
CA ASP A 40 -3.53 7.15 10.67
C ASP A 40 -3.25 6.35 9.39
N LEU A 41 -1.98 6.08 9.11
CA LEU A 41 -1.58 5.28 7.95
C LEU A 41 -2.12 3.86 8.04
N ARG A 42 -2.13 3.27 9.22
CA ARG A 42 -2.70 1.93 9.43
C ARG A 42 -4.19 1.91 9.16
N THR A 43 -4.91 2.93 9.64
CA THR A 43 -6.34 3.05 9.40
C THR A 43 -6.63 3.19 7.91
N ARG A 44 -5.85 4.02 7.22
CA ARG A 44 -5.99 4.20 5.78
C ARG A 44 -5.72 2.91 5.01
N LEU A 45 -4.73 2.13 5.45
CA LEU A 45 -4.44 0.84 4.84
C LEU A 45 -5.59 -0.15 5.04
N GLU A 46 -6.19 -0.19 6.23
CA GLU A 46 -7.33 -1.04 6.51
C GLU A 46 -8.51 -0.70 5.59
N GLN A 47 -8.77 0.59 5.40
CA GLN A 47 -9.82 1.04 4.47
C GLN A 47 -9.51 0.61 3.05
N LEU A 48 -8.26 0.70 2.65
CA LEU A 48 -7.81 0.30 1.33
C LEU A 48 -7.97 -1.21 1.12
N GLN A 49 -7.62 -2.01 2.12
CA GLN A 49 -7.80 -3.46 2.06
C GLN A 49 -9.27 -3.85 1.97
N THR A 50 -10.14 -3.14 2.68
CA THR A 50 -11.58 -3.35 2.59
C THR A 50 -12.10 -3.04 1.19
N SER A 51 -11.65 -1.93 0.62
CA SER A 51 -12.00 -1.54 -0.75
C SER A 51 -11.52 -2.58 -1.77
N TYR A 52 -10.34 -3.15 -1.54
CA TYR A 52 -9.81 -4.20 -2.40
C TYR A 52 -10.69 -5.45 -2.38
N LYS A 53 -11.12 -5.86 -1.20
CA LYS A 53 -12.03 -7.01 -1.06
C LYS A 53 -13.35 -6.76 -1.77
N TYR A 54 -13.89 -5.55 -1.63
CA TYR A 54 -15.10 -5.15 -2.33
C TYR A 54 -14.92 -5.24 -3.84
N MET A 55 -13.80 -4.77 -4.35
CA MET A 55 -13.49 -4.85 -5.77
C MET A 55 -13.46 -6.31 -6.25
N LEU A 56 -12.85 -7.22 -5.48
CA LEU A 56 -12.81 -8.63 -5.84
C LEU A 56 -14.20 -9.25 -5.91
N GLU A 57 -15.07 -8.92 -4.97
CA GLU A 57 -16.46 -9.39 -5.00
C GLU A 57 -17.20 -8.86 -6.23
N TYR A 58 -16.99 -7.60 -6.55
CA TYR A 58 -17.57 -6.97 -7.73
C TYR A 58 -17.12 -7.68 -9.01
N MET A 59 -15.84 -8.07 -9.06
CA MET A 59 -15.29 -8.80 -10.21
C MET A 59 -15.89 -10.20 -10.35
N LYS A 60 -16.19 -10.87 -9.23
CA LYS A 60 -16.83 -12.19 -9.26
C LYS A 60 -18.23 -12.16 -9.85
N GLN A 61 -18.90 -11.03 -9.80
CA GLN A 61 -20.23 -10.88 -10.36
C GLN A 61 -20.21 -10.68 -11.88
N GLY A 62 -19.04 -10.76 -12.50
CA GLY A 62 -18.89 -10.65 -13.93
C GLY A 62 -19.03 -9.23 -14.46
N ALA A 63 -18.98 -8.23 -13.59
CA ALA A 63 -19.05 -6.83 -14.00
C ALA A 63 -17.81 -6.47 -14.83
N ASN A 64 -18.03 -6.19 -16.09
CA ASN A 64 -16.95 -5.91 -17.04
C ASN A 64 -17.11 -4.48 -17.57
N ASP A 65 -17.24 -3.52 -16.67
CA ASP A 65 -17.49 -2.14 -17.01
C ASP A 65 -16.32 -1.21 -16.67
N PRO A 66 -16.33 0.03 -17.17
CA PRO A 66 -15.26 1.00 -16.90
C PRO A 66 -15.07 1.35 -15.41
N GLU A 67 -16.12 1.22 -14.60
CA GLU A 67 -16.04 1.54 -13.16
C GLU A 67 -15.06 0.62 -12.44
N ARG A 68 -15.01 -0.65 -12.84
CA ARG A 68 -14.08 -1.62 -12.28
C ARG A 68 -12.63 -1.19 -12.51
N TRP A 69 -12.33 -0.73 -13.72
CA TRP A 69 -10.99 -0.27 -14.06
C TRP A 69 -10.62 0.99 -13.27
N ASN A 70 -11.59 1.91 -13.16
CA ASN A 70 -11.36 3.14 -12.39
C ASN A 70 -11.13 2.84 -10.92
N LEU A 71 -11.88 1.90 -10.36
CA LEU A 71 -11.70 1.48 -8.97
C LEU A 71 -10.32 0.88 -8.75
N TYR A 72 -9.88 0.02 -9.67
CA TYR A 72 -8.55 -0.58 -9.58
C TYR A 72 -7.46 0.48 -9.61
N GLN A 73 -7.55 1.44 -10.54
CA GLN A 73 -6.57 2.51 -10.64
C GLN A 73 -6.53 3.37 -9.39
N LYS A 74 -7.68 3.64 -8.80
CA LYS A 74 -7.75 4.39 -7.54
C LYS A 74 -7.08 3.63 -6.41
N LEU A 75 -7.31 2.32 -6.32
CA LEU A 75 -6.67 1.49 -5.30
C LEU A 75 -5.15 1.50 -5.46
N VAL A 76 -4.65 1.41 -6.68
CA VAL A 76 -3.21 1.48 -6.95
C VAL A 76 -2.64 2.83 -6.52
N ALA A 77 -3.31 3.92 -6.90
CA ALA A 77 -2.87 5.28 -6.55
C ALA A 77 -2.86 5.47 -5.02
N ASP A 78 -3.89 5.00 -4.34
CA ASP A 78 -3.96 5.10 -2.88
C ASP A 78 -2.87 4.26 -2.20
N THR A 79 -2.56 3.09 -2.76
CA THR A 79 -1.48 2.25 -2.27
C THR A 79 -0.12 2.94 -2.42
N TRP A 80 0.12 3.56 -3.58
CA TRP A 80 1.32 4.36 -3.81
C TRP A 80 1.44 5.49 -2.78
N SER A 81 0.34 6.20 -2.54
CA SER A 81 0.32 7.32 -1.59
C SER A 81 0.69 6.85 -0.18
N ILE A 82 0.11 5.76 0.29
CA ILE A 82 0.41 5.23 1.62
C ILE A 82 1.86 4.75 1.69
N ALA A 83 2.34 4.08 0.64
CA ALA A 83 3.72 3.60 0.61
C ALA A 83 4.71 4.76 0.67
N ASP A 84 4.47 5.84 -0.10
CA ASP A 84 5.33 7.01 -0.10
C ASP A 84 5.35 7.70 1.25
N GLN A 85 4.18 7.89 1.86
CA GLN A 85 4.08 8.54 3.17
C GLN A 85 4.72 7.69 4.26
N SER A 86 4.55 6.38 4.19
CA SER A 86 5.18 5.46 5.14
C SER A 86 6.69 5.51 5.05
N ARG A 87 7.22 5.52 3.82
CA ARG A 87 8.66 5.62 3.60
C ARG A 87 9.23 6.90 4.18
N LEU A 88 8.60 8.04 3.88
CA LEU A 88 9.07 9.34 4.36
C LEU A 88 9.04 9.41 5.89
N LEU A 89 7.97 8.93 6.49
CA LEU A 89 7.83 8.94 7.95
C LEU A 89 8.87 8.05 8.62
N MET A 90 9.10 6.87 8.09
CA MET A 90 10.06 5.93 8.67
C MET A 90 11.50 6.42 8.49
N LEU A 91 11.81 7.05 7.35
CA LEU A 91 13.12 7.65 7.13
C LEU A 91 13.36 8.80 8.09
N ASP A 92 12.35 9.62 8.32
CA ASP A 92 12.42 10.72 9.28
C ASP A 92 12.68 10.20 10.68
N ASN A 93 11.96 9.16 11.10
CA ASN A 93 12.15 8.54 12.41
C ASN A 93 13.54 7.92 12.55
N ALA A 94 14.06 7.32 11.48
CA ALA A 94 15.41 6.75 11.50
C ALA A 94 16.48 7.83 11.63
N SER A 95 16.24 9.00 11.05
CA SER A 95 17.16 10.13 11.12
C SER A 95 17.10 10.87 12.45
N SER A 96 16.01 10.80 13.17
CA SER A 96 15.78 11.59 14.38
C SER A 96 16.27 10.92 15.66
N LYS A 97 16.98 9.81 15.56
CA LYS A 97 17.49 9.07 16.71
C LYS A 97 18.81 9.64 17.28
N TYR A 98 19.07 10.88 17.00
CA TYR A 98 20.24 11.59 17.54
C TYR A 98 19.78 12.81 18.33
#